data_847ec99969cbd18bf2b55e96150b8b8d
#
_entry.id   847ec99969cbd18bf2b55e96150b8b8d
#
_cell.length_a   1.000
_cell.length_b   1.000
_cell.length_c   1.000
_cell.angle_alpha   90.00
_cell.angle_beta   90.00
_cell.angle_gamma   90.00
#
_symmetry.space_group_name_H-M   'P 1'
#
loop_
_entity.id
_entity.type
_entity.pdbx_description
1 polymer ?
#
loop_
_entity_poly.entity_id
_entity_poly.type
_entity_poly.pdbx_seq_one_letter_code
_entity_poly.pdbx_strand_id
1 'polypeptide(L)'
;MKTYDISEDKPYTFDITTNADGDVTVYSYEDVSNLTVFSLLGSNLADVDLRGMTQLTTLNLRDAGLSEIKLPESDALRELSLDGNNFTDIDLSAYPNLVALALNHNKLTSFDATPFKSLQLLSLGDNELTDVKLNNSRLWSLDLSANKLENIDLRSVPMLNQVSLSSNSLSSIDLSGQYTLKVIFLDNNRFTFKTLPRNTFQLYTYANQDYVEIEAHNGIVDLSSEAIIYGIDTEYRWFVDAPFINEN
;
A
#
# COMPACT_ATOMS: atom_id res chain seq x y z
N MET A 1 -30.73 11.48 -12.65
CA MET A 1 -30.95 11.10 -11.23
C MET A 1 -30.54 9.64 -11.08
N LYS A 2 -29.47 9.37 -10.33
CA LYS A 2 -29.09 8.01 -9.97
C LYS A 2 -29.42 7.81 -8.50
N THR A 3 -30.25 6.84 -8.20
CA THR A 3 -30.62 6.47 -6.84
C THR A 3 -29.65 5.40 -6.35
N TYR A 4 -29.00 5.64 -5.23
CA TYR A 4 -28.13 4.67 -4.57
C TYR A 4 -28.84 4.25 -3.28
N ASP A 5 -29.16 2.96 -3.16
CA ASP A 5 -29.72 2.39 -1.95
C ASP A 5 -28.56 2.10 -0.99
N ILE A 6 -28.50 2.83 0.11
CA ILE A 6 -27.34 2.82 1.02
C ILE A 6 -27.70 2.33 2.43
N SER A 7 -28.99 2.10 2.72
CA SER A 7 -29.43 1.52 4.01
C SER A 7 -30.72 0.74 3.85
N GLU A 8 -30.95 -0.23 4.73
CA GLU A 8 -32.05 -1.19 4.67
C GLU A 8 -33.45 -0.58 4.66
N ASP A 9 -33.64 0.72 4.96
CA ASP A 9 -34.98 1.29 5.18
C ASP A 9 -35.36 2.56 4.42
N LYS A 10 -34.40 3.31 3.78
CA LYS A 10 -34.74 4.47 2.94
C LYS A 10 -33.70 4.75 1.87
N PRO A 11 -34.10 4.86 0.60
CA PRO A 11 -33.17 5.35 -0.43
C PRO A 11 -32.88 6.83 -0.23
N TYR A 12 -31.61 7.18 -0.06
CA TYR A 12 -31.19 8.58 -0.14
C TYR A 12 -31.08 8.99 -1.60
N THR A 13 -31.64 10.14 -1.94
CA THR A 13 -31.57 10.70 -3.28
C THR A 13 -30.42 11.72 -3.32
N PHE A 14 -29.44 11.47 -4.18
CA PHE A 14 -28.38 12.40 -4.47
C PHE A 14 -28.56 12.96 -5.87
N ASP A 15 -28.52 14.28 -6.01
CA ASP A 15 -28.40 14.90 -7.33
C ASP A 15 -26.94 14.91 -7.74
N ILE A 16 -26.68 14.34 -8.88
CA ILE A 16 -25.36 14.31 -9.50
C ILE A 16 -25.39 15.27 -10.68
N THR A 17 -24.63 16.34 -10.60
CA THR A 17 -24.45 17.27 -11.71
C THR A 17 -23.06 17.11 -12.30
N THR A 18 -22.97 17.21 -13.63
CA THR A 18 -21.71 17.18 -14.35
C THR A 18 -21.52 18.53 -15.02
N ASN A 19 -20.39 19.18 -14.79
CA ASN A 19 -20.05 20.43 -15.49
C ASN A 19 -19.57 20.15 -16.92
N ALA A 20 -19.24 21.22 -17.66
CA ALA A 20 -18.80 21.12 -19.06
C ALA A 20 -17.45 20.39 -19.19
N ASP A 21 -16.65 20.35 -18.14
CA ASP A 21 -15.33 19.72 -18.10
C ASP A 21 -15.42 18.22 -17.67
N GLY A 22 -16.62 17.74 -17.36
CA GLY A 22 -16.88 16.36 -16.96
C GLY A 22 -16.80 16.12 -15.45
N ASP A 23 -16.56 17.16 -14.64
CA ASP A 23 -16.50 17.03 -13.20
C ASP A 23 -17.87 16.76 -12.61
N VAL A 24 -17.91 15.88 -11.65
CA VAL A 24 -19.14 15.44 -10.99
C VAL A 24 -19.23 16.06 -9.60
N THR A 25 -20.34 16.71 -9.30
CA THR A 25 -20.65 17.18 -7.95
C THR A 25 -21.88 16.44 -7.43
N VAL A 26 -21.79 15.96 -6.20
CA VAL A 26 -22.84 15.19 -5.53
C VAL A 26 -23.48 16.09 -4.45
N TYR A 27 -24.78 16.28 -4.54
CA TYR A 27 -25.56 17.01 -3.53
C TYR A 27 -26.59 16.10 -2.88
N SER A 28 -26.74 16.22 -1.57
CA SER A 28 -27.88 15.64 -0.85
C SER A 28 -28.84 16.75 -0.41
N TYR A 29 -30.11 16.58 -0.65
CA TYR A 29 -31.17 17.46 -0.16
C TYR A 29 -31.80 16.95 1.15
N GLU A 30 -31.40 15.78 1.61
CA GLU A 30 -31.90 15.15 2.81
C GLU A 30 -30.88 15.26 3.95
N ASP A 31 -31.34 15.07 5.18
CA ASP A 31 -30.45 14.95 6.34
C ASP A 31 -29.68 13.62 6.26
N VAL A 32 -28.39 13.72 5.94
CA VAL A 32 -27.48 12.58 5.82
C VAL A 32 -26.72 12.29 7.11
N SER A 33 -27.08 12.95 8.22
CA SER A 33 -26.38 12.80 9.51
C SER A 33 -26.42 11.38 10.06
N ASN A 34 -27.43 10.59 9.69
CA ASN A 34 -27.60 9.19 10.11
C ASN A 34 -26.97 8.17 9.13
N LEU A 35 -26.36 8.62 8.05
CA LEU A 35 -25.74 7.75 7.08
C LEU A 35 -24.49 7.09 7.68
N THR A 36 -24.44 5.75 7.65
CA THR A 36 -23.32 4.98 8.20
C THR A 36 -22.38 4.44 7.14
N VAL A 37 -22.85 4.26 5.91
CA VAL A 37 -22.07 3.77 4.77
C VAL A 37 -22.30 4.66 3.57
N PHE A 38 -21.22 5.13 2.95
CA PHE A 38 -21.26 5.84 1.69
C PHE A 38 -20.24 5.27 0.71
N SER A 39 -20.70 4.98 -0.50
CA SER A 39 -19.84 4.44 -1.56
C SER A 39 -20.18 5.07 -2.90
N LEU A 40 -19.18 5.61 -3.58
CA LEU A 40 -19.25 6.13 -4.93
C LEU A 40 -17.99 5.75 -5.69
N LEU A 41 -18.14 5.01 -6.78
CA LEU A 41 -17.04 4.39 -7.52
C LEU A 41 -16.96 4.92 -8.95
N GLY A 42 -15.73 5.11 -9.44
CA GLY A 42 -15.47 5.36 -10.86
C GLY A 42 -16.08 6.67 -11.37
N SER A 43 -16.06 7.73 -10.58
CA SER A 43 -16.58 9.04 -10.95
C SER A 43 -15.47 10.08 -10.87
N ASN A 44 -15.31 10.90 -11.87
CA ASN A 44 -14.40 12.04 -11.80
C ASN A 44 -15.07 13.13 -10.94
N LEU A 45 -14.75 13.12 -9.63
CA LEU A 45 -15.36 14.05 -8.68
C LEU A 45 -14.53 15.33 -8.60
N ALA A 46 -15.17 16.47 -8.85
CA ALA A 46 -14.50 17.77 -8.72
C ALA A 46 -14.29 18.18 -7.26
N ASP A 47 -15.27 17.92 -6.42
CA ASP A 47 -15.25 18.20 -4.98
C ASP A 47 -16.18 17.24 -4.24
N VAL A 48 -15.77 16.77 -3.07
CA VAL A 48 -16.59 15.93 -2.20
C VAL A 48 -16.55 16.52 -0.78
N ASP A 49 -17.69 17.03 -0.34
CA ASP A 49 -17.87 17.53 1.03
C ASP A 49 -18.76 16.58 1.82
N LEU A 50 -18.18 15.83 2.73
CA LEU A 50 -18.86 14.83 3.55
C LEU A 50 -19.04 15.27 5.01
N ARG A 51 -18.74 16.54 5.33
CA ARG A 51 -18.75 17.05 6.72
C ARG A 51 -20.07 16.84 7.46
N GLY A 52 -21.19 16.76 6.74
CA GLY A 52 -22.51 16.48 7.34
C GLY A 52 -22.74 15.00 7.73
N MET A 53 -21.91 14.06 7.29
CA MET A 53 -22.11 12.63 7.48
C MET A 53 -21.43 12.11 8.77
N THR A 54 -21.83 12.62 9.92
CA THR A 54 -21.12 12.44 11.20
C THR A 54 -21.22 11.02 11.79
N GLN A 55 -22.13 10.18 11.31
CA GLN A 55 -22.28 8.79 11.73
C GLN A 55 -21.60 7.78 10.77
N LEU A 56 -20.84 8.29 9.80
CA LEU A 56 -20.22 7.44 8.77
C LEU A 56 -19.19 6.49 9.41
N THR A 57 -19.39 5.20 9.21
CA THR A 57 -18.47 4.14 9.65
C THR A 57 -17.64 3.59 8.52
N THR A 58 -18.18 3.59 7.29
CA THR A 58 -17.52 3.10 6.09
C THR A 58 -17.67 4.10 4.95
N LEU A 59 -16.53 4.48 4.37
CA LEU A 59 -16.45 5.37 3.21
C LEU A 59 -15.64 4.72 2.11
N ASN A 60 -16.22 4.64 0.90
CA ASN A 60 -15.52 4.13 -0.28
C ASN A 60 -15.68 5.10 -1.46
N LEU A 61 -14.57 5.72 -1.86
CA LEU A 61 -14.46 6.66 -2.98
C LEU A 61 -13.30 6.26 -3.90
N ARG A 62 -13.32 5.01 -4.35
CA ARG A 62 -12.30 4.48 -5.27
C ARG A 62 -12.47 5.03 -6.67
N ASP A 63 -11.34 5.26 -7.35
CA ASP A 63 -11.29 5.70 -8.74
C ASP A 63 -12.11 6.98 -8.99
N ALA A 64 -12.11 7.89 -8.00
CA ALA A 64 -12.93 9.10 -8.02
C ALA A 64 -12.19 10.35 -8.54
N GLY A 65 -10.90 10.21 -8.88
CA GLY A 65 -10.07 11.29 -9.41
C GLY A 65 -9.64 12.34 -8.37
N LEU A 66 -9.88 12.10 -7.09
CA LEU A 66 -9.67 13.05 -6.00
C LEU A 66 -8.19 13.32 -5.75
N SER A 67 -7.85 14.57 -5.46
CA SER A 67 -6.55 14.98 -4.91
C SER A 67 -6.68 15.56 -3.49
N GLU A 68 -7.90 15.91 -3.08
CA GLU A 68 -8.24 16.37 -1.73
C GLU A 68 -9.64 15.88 -1.35
N ILE A 69 -9.96 15.85 -0.07
CA ILE A 69 -11.26 15.43 0.43
C ILE A 69 -11.57 16.12 1.77
N LYS A 70 -12.84 16.51 1.96
CA LYS A 70 -13.36 17.05 3.22
C LYS A 70 -14.18 15.98 3.93
N LEU A 71 -13.52 15.30 4.85
CA LEU A 71 -14.13 14.23 5.65
C LEU A 71 -14.95 14.78 6.82
N PRO A 72 -15.97 14.04 7.31
CA PRO A 72 -16.77 14.46 8.47
C PRO A 72 -15.94 14.46 9.75
N GLU A 73 -16.18 15.40 10.65
CA GLU A 73 -15.65 15.34 12.01
C GLU A 73 -16.40 14.25 12.80
N SER A 74 -15.82 13.06 12.85
CA SER A 74 -16.47 11.88 13.42
C SER A 74 -15.48 10.85 13.93
N ASP A 75 -15.70 10.35 15.13
CA ASP A 75 -14.99 9.19 15.69
C ASP A 75 -15.56 7.84 15.21
N ALA A 76 -16.62 7.87 14.41
CA ALA A 76 -17.33 6.68 13.97
C ALA A 76 -16.59 5.93 12.84
N LEU A 77 -15.78 6.62 12.01
CA LEU A 77 -15.16 6.06 10.83
C LEU A 77 -14.21 4.91 11.18
N ARG A 78 -14.42 3.76 10.56
CA ARG A 78 -13.66 2.52 10.75
C ARG A 78 -13.01 2.03 9.47
N GLU A 79 -13.65 2.25 8.34
CA GLU A 79 -13.18 1.78 7.04
C GLU A 79 -13.16 2.93 6.05
N LEU A 80 -11.99 3.18 5.47
CA LEU A 80 -11.79 4.21 4.46
C LEU A 80 -11.06 3.60 3.27
N SER A 81 -11.68 3.68 2.09
CA SER A 81 -11.06 3.32 0.82
C SER A 81 -11.05 4.51 -0.13
N LEU A 82 -9.85 4.93 -0.49
CA LEU A 82 -9.53 6.01 -1.42
C LEU A 82 -8.56 5.53 -2.52
N ASP A 83 -8.60 4.23 -2.85
CA ASP A 83 -7.77 3.66 -3.90
C ASP A 83 -8.03 4.34 -5.26
N GLY A 84 -7.01 4.40 -6.12
CA GLY A 84 -7.16 4.88 -7.49
C GLY A 84 -7.46 6.38 -7.59
N ASN A 85 -6.91 7.17 -6.70
CA ASN A 85 -7.08 8.62 -6.69
C ASN A 85 -5.75 9.35 -7.00
N ASN A 86 -5.68 10.64 -6.74
CA ASN A 86 -4.51 11.47 -7.04
C ASN A 86 -3.87 12.10 -5.79
N PHE A 87 -4.04 11.48 -4.62
CA PHE A 87 -3.48 12.01 -3.37
C PHE A 87 -1.96 11.96 -3.40
N THR A 88 -1.32 13.12 -3.21
CA THR A 88 0.13 13.24 -2.98
C THR A 88 0.46 13.30 -1.50
N ASP A 89 -0.50 13.72 -0.70
CA ASP A 89 -0.49 13.76 0.76
C ASP A 89 -1.93 13.68 1.26
N ILE A 90 -2.13 13.17 2.47
CA ILE A 90 -3.44 13.12 3.11
C ILE A 90 -3.28 13.07 4.63
N ASP A 91 -3.88 14.02 5.34
CA ASP A 91 -3.93 14.01 6.80
C ASP A 91 -5.21 13.33 7.30
N LEU A 92 -5.05 12.15 7.85
CA LEU A 92 -6.11 11.36 8.46
C LEU A 92 -5.94 11.23 9.99
N SER A 93 -5.07 12.03 10.61
CA SER A 93 -4.75 11.96 12.05
C SER A 93 -5.97 12.15 12.95
N ALA A 94 -7.01 12.83 12.45
CA ALA A 94 -8.29 13.00 13.13
C ALA A 94 -9.14 11.71 13.24
N TYR A 95 -8.73 10.61 12.58
CA TYR A 95 -9.49 9.34 12.54
C TYR A 95 -8.74 8.17 13.19
N PRO A 96 -8.35 8.25 14.47
CA PRO A 96 -7.50 7.25 15.13
C PRO A 96 -8.17 5.87 15.28
N ASN A 97 -9.48 5.82 15.07
CA ASN A 97 -10.30 4.60 15.20
C ASN A 97 -10.40 3.78 13.90
N LEU A 98 -9.70 4.17 12.83
CA LEU A 98 -9.65 3.40 11.60
C LEU A 98 -9.13 1.98 11.87
N VAL A 99 -9.84 1.00 11.29
CA VAL A 99 -9.55 -0.44 11.32
C VAL A 99 -9.01 -0.91 9.96
N ALA A 100 -9.56 -0.39 8.87
CA ALA A 100 -9.12 -0.65 7.52
C ALA A 100 -8.92 0.66 6.76
N LEU A 101 -7.73 0.79 6.14
CA LEU A 101 -7.37 1.94 5.31
C LEU A 101 -6.76 1.45 4.00
N ALA A 102 -7.35 1.86 2.89
CA ALA A 102 -6.87 1.57 1.54
C ALA A 102 -6.62 2.87 0.76
N LEU A 103 -5.39 3.04 0.32
CA LEU A 103 -4.84 4.18 -0.43
C LEU A 103 -3.97 3.71 -1.60
N ASN A 104 -4.22 2.50 -2.12
CA ASN A 104 -3.47 1.99 -3.27
C ASN A 104 -3.67 2.87 -4.50
N HIS A 105 -2.73 2.82 -5.46
CA HIS A 105 -2.84 3.56 -6.72
C HIS A 105 -3.07 5.06 -6.50
N ASN A 106 -2.21 5.68 -5.69
CA ASN A 106 -2.15 7.12 -5.46
C ASN A 106 -0.73 7.64 -5.78
N LYS A 107 -0.38 8.82 -5.28
CA LYS A 107 0.92 9.46 -5.53
C LYS A 107 1.62 9.85 -4.21
N LEU A 108 1.36 9.09 -3.14
CA LEU A 108 1.92 9.35 -1.83
C LEU A 108 3.43 9.10 -1.82
N THR A 109 4.20 10.02 -1.26
CA THR A 109 5.66 9.89 -1.14
C THR A 109 6.11 9.43 0.25
N SER A 110 5.28 9.63 1.26
CA SER A 110 5.45 9.13 2.63
C SER A 110 4.09 8.88 3.27
N PHE A 111 4.04 8.07 4.32
CA PHE A 111 2.82 7.87 5.10
C PHE A 111 3.14 7.61 6.57
N ASP A 112 2.46 8.34 7.46
CA ASP A 112 2.54 8.14 8.91
C ASP A 112 1.30 7.39 9.42
N ALA A 113 1.44 6.09 9.67
CA ALA A 113 0.36 5.26 10.23
C ALA A 113 0.32 5.28 11.77
N THR A 114 1.23 5.99 12.43
CA THR A 114 1.34 5.95 13.91
C THR A 114 0.11 6.44 14.68
N PRO A 115 -0.77 7.32 14.15
CA PRO A 115 -2.00 7.70 14.83
C PRO A 115 -3.03 6.58 14.93
N PHE A 116 -3.06 5.61 14.00
CA PHE A 116 -4.15 4.64 13.83
C PHE A 116 -3.96 3.39 14.70
N LYS A 117 -4.20 3.50 16.00
CA LYS A 117 -3.94 2.41 16.97
C LYS A 117 -4.86 1.19 16.82
N SER A 118 -5.99 1.35 16.15
CA SER A 118 -6.95 0.27 15.88
C SER A 118 -6.73 -0.43 14.53
N LEU A 119 -5.75 0.05 13.73
CA LEU A 119 -5.55 -0.40 12.35
C LEU A 119 -5.16 -1.88 12.30
N GLN A 120 -5.88 -2.62 11.47
CA GLN A 120 -5.71 -4.05 11.22
C GLN A 120 -5.31 -4.32 9.76
N LEU A 121 -5.82 -3.52 8.84
CA LEU A 121 -5.56 -3.61 7.40
C LEU A 121 -5.04 -2.28 6.90
N LEU A 122 -3.87 -2.28 6.26
CA LEU A 122 -3.28 -1.10 5.60
C LEU A 122 -2.82 -1.48 4.20
N SER A 123 -3.37 -0.80 3.20
CA SER A 123 -3.02 -0.98 1.81
C SER A 123 -2.55 0.35 1.21
N LEU A 124 -1.29 0.39 0.81
CA LEU A 124 -0.57 1.54 0.26
C LEU A 124 0.20 1.15 -1.01
N GLY A 125 -0.18 0.06 -1.66
CA GLY A 125 0.45 -0.43 -2.88
C GLY A 125 0.30 0.56 -4.04
N ASP A 126 1.26 0.51 -4.99
CA ASP A 126 1.30 1.39 -6.16
C ASP A 126 1.19 2.88 -5.80
N ASN A 127 2.23 3.33 -5.08
CA ASN A 127 2.46 4.73 -4.70
C ASN A 127 3.93 5.10 -4.98
N GLU A 128 4.38 6.24 -4.44
CA GLU A 128 5.75 6.72 -4.58
C GLU A 128 6.49 6.74 -3.23
N LEU A 129 6.09 5.86 -2.30
CA LEU A 129 6.58 5.89 -0.92
C LEU A 129 8.07 5.57 -0.83
N THR A 130 8.79 6.47 -0.17
CA THR A 130 10.18 6.26 0.25
C THR A 130 10.30 6.04 1.77
N ASP A 131 9.29 6.41 2.54
CA ASP A 131 9.23 6.24 3.99
C ASP A 131 7.81 5.91 4.46
N VAL A 132 7.70 4.98 5.40
CA VAL A 132 6.43 4.63 6.08
C VAL A 132 6.70 4.46 7.58
N LYS A 133 5.96 5.22 8.39
CA LYS A 133 6.04 5.10 9.86
C LYS A 133 4.94 4.20 10.37
N LEU A 134 5.33 3.16 11.09
CA LEU A 134 4.43 2.17 11.67
C LEU A 134 4.51 2.19 13.20
N ASN A 135 3.39 2.03 13.89
CA ASN A 135 3.30 1.75 15.32
C ASN A 135 1.91 1.15 15.64
N ASN A 136 1.58 0.05 14.96
CA ASN A 136 0.24 -0.50 14.84
C ASN A 136 0.23 -1.96 15.32
N SER A 137 0.16 -2.14 16.63
CA SER A 137 0.28 -3.47 17.26
C SER A 137 -0.84 -4.47 16.89
N ARG A 138 -1.90 -4.00 16.22
CA ARG A 138 -3.02 -4.84 15.74
C ARG A 138 -2.99 -5.11 14.25
N LEU A 139 -2.01 -4.50 13.53
CA LEU A 139 -1.90 -4.66 12.09
C LEU A 139 -1.55 -6.11 11.75
N TRP A 140 -2.40 -6.77 10.98
CA TRP A 140 -2.19 -8.14 10.55
C TRP A 140 -2.01 -8.30 9.04
N SER A 141 -2.43 -7.31 8.24
CA SER A 141 -2.20 -7.25 6.80
C SER A 141 -1.65 -5.90 6.39
N LEU A 142 -0.52 -5.91 5.68
CA LEU A 142 0.17 -4.73 5.18
C LEU A 142 0.53 -4.95 3.72
N ASP A 143 0.07 -4.04 2.85
CA ASP A 143 0.49 -3.97 1.46
C ASP A 143 1.24 -2.65 1.20
N LEU A 144 2.50 -2.78 0.83
CA LEU A 144 3.41 -1.72 0.42
C LEU A 144 4.05 -2.03 -0.95
N SER A 145 3.44 -2.93 -1.72
CA SER A 145 3.96 -3.30 -3.03
C SER A 145 4.00 -2.12 -4.00
N ALA A 146 4.88 -2.20 -5.00
CA ALA A 146 5.03 -1.18 -6.04
C ALA A 146 5.23 0.24 -5.45
N ASN A 147 6.31 0.38 -4.68
CA ASN A 147 6.75 1.64 -4.08
C ASN A 147 8.27 1.85 -4.31
N LYS A 148 8.86 2.82 -3.62
CA LYS A 148 10.29 3.18 -3.74
C LYS A 148 11.05 2.94 -2.42
N LEU A 149 10.60 1.98 -1.59
CA LEU A 149 11.19 1.71 -0.29
C LEU A 149 12.56 1.05 -0.44
N GLU A 150 13.58 1.60 0.21
CA GLU A 150 14.91 0.99 0.35
C GLU A 150 15.06 0.20 1.66
N ASN A 151 14.22 0.51 2.65
CA ASN A 151 14.17 -0.17 3.93
C ASN A 151 12.76 -0.07 4.53
N ILE A 152 12.47 -0.93 5.50
CA ILE A 152 11.21 -0.91 6.27
C ILE A 152 11.45 -1.48 7.67
N ASP A 153 10.93 -0.80 8.69
CA ASP A 153 10.95 -1.27 10.08
C ASP A 153 9.61 -1.90 10.48
N LEU A 154 9.59 -3.21 10.63
CA LEU A 154 8.40 -3.96 11.01
C LEU A 154 8.32 -4.29 12.51
N ARG A 155 9.28 -3.86 13.34
CA ARG A 155 9.34 -4.24 14.77
C ARG A 155 8.14 -3.77 15.59
N SER A 156 7.48 -2.71 15.14
CA SER A 156 6.30 -2.12 15.81
C SER A 156 4.95 -2.73 15.39
N VAL A 157 4.96 -3.73 14.51
CA VAL A 157 3.78 -4.40 13.97
C VAL A 157 3.84 -5.93 14.15
N PRO A 158 3.94 -6.44 15.40
CA PRO A 158 4.28 -7.83 15.70
C PRO A 158 3.18 -8.85 15.36
N MET A 159 1.98 -8.39 14.97
CA MET A 159 0.84 -9.26 14.66
C MET A 159 0.67 -9.49 13.16
N LEU A 160 1.63 -9.06 12.34
CA LEU A 160 1.57 -9.29 10.89
C LEU A 160 1.42 -10.78 10.58
N ASN A 161 0.40 -11.10 9.79
CA ASN A 161 0.16 -12.41 9.21
C ASN A 161 0.55 -12.44 7.73
N GLN A 162 0.32 -11.31 7.05
CA GLN A 162 0.70 -11.16 5.65
C GLN A 162 1.30 -9.78 5.41
N VAL A 163 2.36 -9.74 4.59
CA VAL A 163 2.99 -8.52 4.09
C VAL A 163 3.34 -8.65 2.61
N SER A 164 3.01 -7.63 1.83
CA SER A 164 3.45 -7.48 0.45
C SER A 164 4.42 -6.30 0.37
N LEU A 165 5.64 -6.59 -0.09
CA LEU A 165 6.73 -5.65 -0.29
C LEU A 165 7.31 -5.76 -1.71
N SER A 166 6.63 -6.48 -2.60
CA SER A 166 7.07 -6.68 -3.97
C SER A 166 7.22 -5.36 -4.72
N SER A 167 8.14 -5.31 -5.68
CA SER A 167 8.39 -4.12 -6.51
C SER A 167 8.74 -2.89 -5.68
N ASN A 168 9.82 -3.03 -4.90
CA ASN A 168 10.47 -1.97 -4.14
C ASN A 168 11.99 -1.97 -4.41
N SER A 169 12.77 -1.31 -3.59
CA SER A 169 14.25 -1.27 -3.67
C SER A 169 14.93 -1.89 -2.45
N LEU A 170 14.26 -2.83 -1.77
CA LEU A 170 14.75 -3.47 -0.55
C LEU A 170 15.92 -4.41 -0.84
N SER A 171 17.02 -4.27 -0.11
CA SER A 171 18.18 -5.17 -0.19
C SER A 171 18.30 -6.10 1.01
N SER A 172 17.60 -5.80 2.10
CA SER A 172 17.51 -6.61 3.31
C SER A 172 16.20 -6.32 4.04
N ILE A 173 15.80 -7.22 4.94
CA ILE A 173 14.65 -7.04 5.82
C ILE A 173 14.88 -7.75 7.15
N ASP A 174 14.59 -7.07 8.25
CA ASP A 174 14.58 -7.66 9.59
C ASP A 174 13.16 -8.17 9.93
N LEU A 175 13.01 -9.49 9.97
CA LEU A 175 11.77 -10.16 10.36
C LEU A 175 11.84 -10.71 11.80
N SER A 176 12.82 -10.30 12.58
CA SER A 176 12.91 -10.67 13.99
C SER A 176 11.67 -10.15 14.74
N GLY A 177 11.01 -11.02 15.50
CA GLY A 177 9.77 -10.67 16.19
C GLY A 177 8.49 -10.89 15.38
N GLN A 178 8.57 -11.27 14.09
CA GLN A 178 7.40 -11.52 13.23
C GLN A 178 6.93 -12.98 13.32
N TYR A 179 6.53 -13.42 14.51
CA TYR A 179 6.19 -14.84 14.77
C TYR A 179 4.86 -15.29 14.17
N THR A 180 4.00 -14.36 13.78
CA THR A 180 2.67 -14.64 13.19
C THR A 180 2.67 -14.58 11.66
N LEU A 181 3.78 -14.15 11.05
CA LEU A 181 3.88 -13.94 9.61
C LEU A 181 3.85 -15.27 8.86
N LYS A 182 2.89 -15.41 7.94
CA LYS A 182 2.67 -16.61 7.12
C LYS A 182 2.85 -16.36 5.64
N VAL A 183 2.57 -15.14 5.21
CA VAL A 183 2.59 -14.75 3.80
C VAL A 183 3.49 -13.55 3.62
N ILE A 184 4.49 -13.69 2.75
CA ILE A 184 5.41 -12.61 2.42
C ILE A 184 5.72 -12.61 0.92
N PHE A 185 5.58 -11.46 0.28
CA PHE A 185 5.92 -11.22 -1.11
C PHE A 185 7.06 -10.23 -1.20
N LEU A 186 8.20 -10.65 -1.77
CA LEU A 186 9.46 -9.88 -1.90
C LEU A 186 9.94 -9.79 -3.35
N ASP A 187 9.12 -10.15 -4.33
CA ASP A 187 9.49 -10.15 -5.74
C ASP A 187 9.90 -8.74 -6.21
N ASN A 188 10.76 -8.64 -7.22
CA ASN A 188 11.20 -7.38 -7.81
C ASN A 188 11.78 -6.41 -6.77
N ASN A 189 12.81 -6.84 -6.06
CA ASN A 189 13.58 -6.05 -5.09
C ASN A 189 15.09 -6.21 -5.38
N ARG A 190 15.95 -5.90 -4.41
CA ARG A 190 17.40 -5.97 -4.51
C ARG A 190 18.02 -6.96 -3.53
N PHE A 191 17.27 -7.99 -3.12
CA PHE A 191 17.79 -9.02 -2.23
C PHE A 191 18.84 -9.87 -2.93
N THR A 192 19.89 -10.22 -2.19
CA THR A 192 20.80 -11.29 -2.56
C THR A 192 20.38 -12.60 -1.88
N PHE A 193 20.93 -13.73 -2.29
CA PHE A 193 20.70 -15.01 -1.60
C PHE A 193 21.04 -14.96 -0.12
N LYS A 194 22.03 -14.12 0.25
CA LYS A 194 22.45 -13.92 1.64
C LYS A 194 21.45 -13.11 2.46
N THR A 195 20.78 -12.16 1.85
CA THR A 195 19.89 -11.22 2.54
C THR A 195 18.42 -11.62 2.48
N LEU A 196 18.06 -12.60 1.63
CA LEU A 196 16.71 -13.17 1.61
C LEU A 196 16.40 -13.86 2.94
N PRO A 197 15.20 -13.66 3.50
CA PRO A 197 14.76 -14.38 4.69
C PRO A 197 14.73 -15.89 4.46
N ARG A 198 15.02 -16.67 5.51
CA ARG A 198 14.85 -18.13 5.43
C ARG A 198 13.39 -18.48 5.18
N ASN A 199 13.15 -19.40 4.24
CA ASN A 199 11.81 -19.85 3.93
C ASN A 199 11.22 -20.70 5.06
N THR A 200 10.42 -20.08 5.92
CA THR A 200 9.60 -20.73 6.95
C THR A 200 8.12 -20.34 6.79
N PHE A 201 7.77 -19.63 5.72
CA PHE A 201 6.46 -19.07 5.48
C PHE A 201 5.56 -20.04 4.72
N GLN A 202 4.24 -19.93 4.88
CA GLN A 202 3.27 -20.73 4.15
C GLN A 202 3.24 -20.35 2.66
N LEU A 203 3.40 -19.05 2.38
CA LEU A 203 3.55 -18.51 1.02
C LEU A 203 4.69 -17.48 1.03
N TYR A 204 5.66 -17.70 0.16
CA TYR A 204 6.85 -16.87 0.05
C TYR A 204 7.24 -16.73 -1.41
N THR A 205 7.29 -15.50 -1.91
CA THR A 205 7.80 -15.20 -3.25
C THR A 205 8.93 -14.20 -3.21
N TYR A 206 9.92 -14.37 -4.09
CA TYR A 206 11.13 -13.54 -4.14
C TYR A 206 11.76 -13.51 -5.54
N ALA A 207 10.98 -13.76 -6.58
CA ALA A 207 11.48 -13.78 -7.95
C ALA A 207 11.91 -12.37 -8.43
N ASN A 208 12.67 -12.32 -9.52
CA ASN A 208 13.05 -11.10 -10.23
C ASN A 208 13.73 -10.05 -9.34
N GLN A 209 14.74 -10.47 -8.56
CA GLN A 209 15.58 -9.50 -7.85
C GLN A 209 16.43 -8.70 -8.86
N ASP A 210 16.71 -7.44 -8.55
CA ASP A 210 17.62 -6.62 -9.35
C ASP A 210 19.02 -7.25 -9.44
N TYR A 211 19.74 -6.95 -10.51
CA TYR A 211 21.11 -7.40 -10.66
C TYR A 211 22.01 -6.82 -9.57
N VAL A 212 22.88 -7.66 -9.02
CA VAL A 212 23.97 -7.19 -8.16
C VAL A 212 25.11 -6.81 -9.08
N GLU A 213 25.47 -5.53 -9.13
CA GLU A 213 26.69 -5.09 -9.78
C GLU A 213 27.89 -5.51 -8.92
N ILE A 214 28.76 -6.34 -9.46
CA ILE A 214 29.97 -6.81 -8.79
C ILE A 214 31.16 -6.32 -9.58
N GLU A 215 32.01 -5.50 -8.95
CA GLU A 215 33.25 -5.07 -9.55
C GLU A 215 34.28 -6.22 -9.58
N ALA A 216 34.84 -6.46 -10.75
CA ALA A 216 35.97 -7.35 -10.89
C ALA A 216 37.28 -6.65 -10.54
N HIS A 217 37.99 -7.10 -9.53
CA HIS A 217 39.35 -6.62 -9.25
C HIS A 217 40.37 -7.51 -9.93
N ASN A 218 41.16 -6.94 -10.83
CA ASN A 218 42.15 -7.66 -11.64
C ASN A 218 41.57 -8.84 -12.45
N GLY A 219 40.34 -8.69 -12.97
CA GLY A 219 39.65 -9.75 -13.71
C GLY A 219 39.09 -10.88 -12.85
N ILE A 220 39.10 -10.73 -11.53
CA ILE A 220 38.56 -11.72 -10.58
C ILE A 220 37.33 -11.14 -9.90
N VAL A 221 36.24 -11.87 -9.96
CA VAL A 221 35.02 -11.62 -9.18
C VAL A 221 35.04 -12.52 -7.94
N ASP A 222 35.11 -11.93 -6.77
CA ASP A 222 35.06 -12.68 -5.51
C ASP A 222 33.61 -12.83 -5.02
N LEU A 223 33.09 -14.04 -5.10
CA LEU A 223 31.77 -14.42 -4.60
C LEU A 223 31.85 -15.30 -3.35
N SER A 224 32.98 -15.33 -2.68
CA SER A 224 33.18 -16.20 -1.52
C SER A 224 32.16 -15.96 -0.41
N SER A 225 31.66 -14.71 -0.27
CA SER A 225 30.61 -14.35 0.68
C SER A 225 29.25 -14.97 0.38
N GLU A 226 29.01 -15.35 -0.89
CA GLU A 226 27.75 -15.91 -1.39
C GLU A 226 27.87 -17.40 -1.71
N ALA A 227 29.07 -17.99 -1.58
CA ALA A 227 29.36 -19.36 -2.02
C ALA A 227 28.61 -20.42 -1.20
N ILE A 228 28.40 -20.18 0.08
CA ILE A 228 27.64 -21.07 0.97
C ILE A 228 26.63 -20.25 1.75
N ILE A 229 25.38 -20.46 1.43
CA ILE A 229 24.26 -19.74 2.08
C ILE A 229 23.48 -20.76 2.92
N TYR A 230 23.42 -20.50 4.23
CA TYR A 230 22.76 -21.39 5.19
C TYR A 230 23.26 -22.85 5.15
N GLY A 231 24.54 -23.05 4.78
CA GLY A 231 25.16 -24.37 4.69
C GLY A 231 24.83 -25.13 3.40
N ILE A 232 24.31 -24.45 2.38
CA ILE A 232 24.03 -25.01 1.05
C ILE A 232 24.94 -24.31 0.05
N ASP A 233 25.62 -25.08 -0.80
CA ASP A 233 26.42 -24.55 -1.90
C ASP A 233 25.52 -23.81 -2.90
N THR A 234 25.96 -22.62 -3.31
CA THR A 234 25.20 -21.78 -4.25
C THR A 234 25.67 -22.07 -5.68
N GLU A 235 24.73 -22.35 -6.58
CA GLU A 235 24.99 -22.52 -8.00
C GLU A 235 24.79 -21.15 -8.72
N TYR A 236 25.86 -20.66 -9.37
CA TYR A 236 25.82 -19.38 -10.09
C TYR A 236 25.62 -19.63 -11.58
N ARG A 237 24.72 -18.85 -12.19
CA ARG A 237 24.60 -18.76 -13.64
C ARG A 237 24.99 -17.36 -14.10
N TRP A 238 26.05 -17.28 -14.89
CA TRP A 238 26.53 -16.04 -15.44
C TRP A 238 25.84 -15.73 -16.76
N PHE A 239 25.31 -14.52 -16.86
CA PHE A 239 24.86 -13.96 -18.13
C PHE A 239 25.81 -12.79 -18.44
N VAL A 240 26.62 -12.95 -19.48
CA VAL A 240 27.45 -11.85 -19.98
C VAL A 240 26.67 -11.20 -21.11
N ASP A 241 26.14 -10.01 -20.88
CA ASP A 241 25.74 -9.11 -21.98
C ASP A 241 27.03 -8.60 -22.65
N ALA A 242 27.71 -9.48 -23.37
CA ALA A 242 28.78 -9.06 -24.24
C ALA A 242 28.15 -8.37 -25.46
N PRO A 243 28.51 -7.13 -25.81
CA PRO A 243 28.24 -6.63 -27.13
C PRO A 243 28.91 -7.62 -28.09
N PHE A 244 28.16 -8.11 -29.08
CA PHE A 244 28.68 -8.98 -30.11
C PHE A 244 29.94 -8.32 -30.69
N ILE A 245 31.13 -8.79 -30.29
CA ILE A 245 32.35 -8.44 -30.96
C ILE A 245 32.32 -9.26 -32.23
N ASN A 246 31.97 -8.63 -33.36
CA ASN A 246 32.25 -9.19 -34.68
C ASN A 246 33.76 -9.37 -34.81
N GLU A 247 34.23 -10.57 -34.56
CA GLU A 247 35.56 -10.96 -35.03
C GLU A 247 35.49 -11.07 -36.56
N ASN A 248 36.05 -10.07 -37.25
CA ASN A 248 36.43 -10.14 -38.66
C ASN A 248 37.73 -10.90 -38.78
#